data_f92bc24681740494c94c0e7d4dbf5d0c
#
_entry.id   f92bc24681740494c94c0e7d4dbf5d0c
#
_cell.length_a   1.000
_cell.length_b   1.000
_cell.length_c   1.000
_cell.angle_alpha   90.00
_cell.angle_beta   90.00
_cell.angle_gamma   90.00
#
_symmetry.space_group_name_H-M   'P 1'
#
loop_
_entity.id
_entity.type
_entity.pdbx_description
1 polymer ?
#
loop_
_entity_poly.entity_id
_entity_poly.type
_entity_poly.pdbx_seq_one_letter_code
_entity_poly.pdbx_strand_id
1 'polypeptide(L)'
;GVQVVEALLAITSNPGFREANSDPFVAGVKDGSIIAGVSGTWNANVAQEAWGENYAACKLPTYTVAGKQVQMASFSGFKLVGVNVYSQNVYDAMLFAAYMTNEESQLSRFEMRAQGPSNRIAFASDEVQASPAIVAINAQAPYSTIQRVGSKYWDPAAALGKILVNGNPDGIDLQTLLDNAVAGITAAGDL
;
A
#
# COMPACT_ATOMS: atom_id res chain seq x y z
N GLY A 1 -18.50 -6.17 9.21
CA GLY A 1 -17.77 -4.93 9.58
C GLY A 1 -17.22 -5.04 10.99
N VAL A 2 -18.10 -5.13 12.02
CA VAL A 2 -17.70 -5.13 13.44
C VAL A 2 -16.64 -6.17 13.76
N GLN A 3 -16.82 -7.41 13.35
CA GLN A 3 -15.82 -8.49 13.59
C GLN A 3 -14.44 -8.21 13.00
N VAL A 4 -14.37 -7.45 11.92
CA VAL A 4 -13.07 -7.01 11.34
C VAL A 4 -12.45 -5.94 12.23
N VAL A 5 -13.26 -5.00 12.73
CA VAL A 5 -12.80 -3.95 13.65
C VAL A 5 -12.29 -4.56 14.96
N GLU A 6 -13.00 -5.55 15.51
CA GLU A 6 -12.54 -6.32 16.69
C GLU A 6 -11.19 -7.00 16.44
N ALA A 7 -11.01 -7.61 15.28
CA ALA A 7 -9.76 -8.25 14.90
C ALA A 7 -8.62 -7.22 14.74
N LEU A 8 -8.89 -6.04 14.20
CA LEU A 8 -7.92 -4.95 14.11
C LEU A 8 -7.55 -4.42 15.49
N LEU A 9 -8.51 -4.21 16.38
CA LEU A 9 -8.24 -3.82 17.77
C LEU A 9 -7.36 -4.85 18.49
N ALA A 10 -7.58 -6.15 18.24
CA ALA A 10 -6.72 -7.20 18.82
C ALA A 10 -5.28 -7.11 18.30
N ILE A 11 -5.07 -6.72 17.05
CA ILE A 11 -3.73 -6.50 16.49
C ILE A 11 -3.09 -5.26 17.10
N THR A 12 -3.81 -4.13 17.15
CA THR A 12 -3.27 -2.85 17.62
C THR A 12 -3.05 -2.81 19.13
N SER A 13 -3.73 -3.67 19.90
CA SER A 13 -3.50 -3.84 21.35
C SER A 13 -2.25 -4.65 21.69
N ASN A 14 -1.57 -5.24 20.71
CA ASN A 14 -0.34 -5.98 20.95
C ASN A 14 0.75 -5.01 21.44
N PRO A 15 1.47 -5.32 22.53
CA PRO A 15 2.53 -4.45 23.07
C PRO A 15 3.67 -4.15 22.07
N GLY A 16 3.87 -5.03 21.09
CA GLY A 16 4.84 -4.83 20.01
C GLY A 16 4.31 -4.00 18.85
N PHE A 17 3.01 -3.66 18.82
CA PHE A 17 2.45 -2.83 17.76
C PHE A 17 2.87 -1.38 17.92
N ARG A 18 3.23 -0.77 16.78
CA ARG A 18 3.53 0.66 16.71
C ARG A 18 2.92 1.26 15.46
N GLU A 19 2.20 2.36 15.61
CA GLU A 19 1.86 3.21 14.50
C GLU A 19 3.11 3.98 14.02
N ALA A 20 3.40 3.89 12.74
CA ALA A 20 4.48 4.66 12.13
C ALA A 20 4.09 5.01 10.69
N ASN A 21 3.98 6.29 10.38
CA ASN A 21 3.88 6.77 9.00
C ASN A 21 5.28 6.94 8.38
N SER A 22 5.38 7.51 7.17
CA SER A 22 6.60 7.44 6.33
C SER A 22 7.92 7.67 7.08
N ASP A 23 8.12 8.82 7.71
CA ASP A 23 9.43 9.17 8.29
C ASP A 23 9.75 8.38 9.56
N PRO A 24 8.84 8.26 10.55
CA PRO A 24 9.01 7.36 11.70
C PRO A 24 9.20 5.89 11.31
N PHE A 25 8.53 5.41 10.25
CA PHE A 25 8.72 4.04 9.77
C PHE A 25 10.15 3.85 9.24
N VAL A 26 10.61 4.74 8.36
CA VAL A 26 11.97 4.70 7.80
C VAL A 26 13.04 4.80 8.91
N ALA A 27 12.85 5.69 9.87
CA ALA A 27 13.76 5.83 11.00
C ALA A 27 13.80 4.54 11.83
N GLY A 28 12.64 3.96 12.16
CA GLY A 28 12.56 2.74 12.94
C GLY A 28 13.11 1.50 12.25
N VAL A 29 13.02 1.43 10.91
CA VAL A 29 13.68 0.38 10.12
C VAL A 29 15.21 0.54 10.19
N LYS A 30 15.72 1.77 10.07
CA LYS A 30 17.17 2.05 10.09
C LYS A 30 17.81 1.82 11.45
N ASP A 31 17.13 2.16 12.54
CA ASP A 31 17.64 1.98 13.91
C ASP A 31 17.31 0.62 14.52
N GLY A 32 16.56 -0.22 13.80
CA GLY A 32 16.18 -1.57 14.24
C GLY A 32 15.04 -1.61 15.28
N SER A 33 14.39 -0.50 15.57
CA SER A 33 13.23 -0.48 16.48
C SER A 33 11.94 -0.99 15.80
N ILE A 34 11.90 -1.04 14.47
CA ILE A 34 10.84 -1.65 13.67
C ILE A 34 11.46 -2.79 12.85
N ILE A 35 11.21 -4.02 13.25
CA ILE A 35 11.75 -5.24 12.62
C ILE A 35 10.79 -5.86 11.62
N ALA A 36 9.52 -5.49 11.64
CA ALA A 36 8.51 -5.90 10.66
C ALA A 36 7.48 -4.80 10.49
N GLY A 37 6.98 -4.60 9.30
CA GLY A 37 5.97 -3.56 9.04
C GLY A 37 5.25 -3.74 7.72
N VAL A 38 4.09 -3.11 7.62
CA VAL A 38 3.32 -3.03 6.39
C VAL A 38 3.70 -1.74 5.68
N SER A 39 4.20 -1.87 4.46
CA SER A 39 4.61 -0.73 3.64
C SER A 39 4.45 -1.03 2.15
N GLY A 40 4.76 -0.07 1.30
CA GLY A 40 4.85 -0.28 -0.14
C GLY A 40 6.29 -0.46 -0.62
N THR A 41 6.45 -0.81 -1.90
CA THR A 41 7.78 -1.05 -2.52
C THR A 41 8.69 0.17 -2.46
N TRP A 42 8.18 1.38 -2.29
CA TRP A 42 9.00 2.59 -2.15
C TRP A 42 9.94 2.59 -0.95
N ASN A 43 9.70 1.73 0.05
CA ASN A 43 10.57 1.55 1.21
C ASN A 43 11.44 0.29 1.10
N ALA A 44 11.35 -0.47 0.02
CA ALA A 44 12.13 -1.71 -0.16
C ALA A 44 13.64 -1.46 -0.11
N ASN A 45 14.11 -0.43 -0.83
CA ASN A 45 15.54 -0.08 -0.84
C ASN A 45 16.05 0.32 0.54
N VAL A 46 15.26 1.08 1.30
CA VAL A 46 15.62 1.48 2.67
C VAL A 46 15.76 0.26 3.58
N ALA A 47 14.84 -0.70 3.47
CA ALA A 47 14.88 -1.94 4.24
C ALA A 47 16.06 -2.83 3.81
N GLN A 48 16.32 -2.94 2.51
CA GLN A 48 17.45 -3.68 1.97
C GLN A 48 18.81 -3.08 2.40
N GLU A 49 18.93 -1.75 2.39
CA GLU A 49 20.14 -1.06 2.85
C GLU A 49 20.38 -1.26 4.36
N ALA A 50 19.31 -1.22 5.16
CA ALA A 50 19.41 -1.35 6.61
C ALA A 50 19.70 -2.79 7.06
N TRP A 51 19.15 -3.80 6.38
CA TRP A 51 19.15 -5.18 6.86
C TRP A 51 19.95 -6.15 5.99
N GLY A 52 20.39 -5.72 4.79
CA GLY A 52 21.20 -6.53 3.87
C GLY A 52 20.57 -7.89 3.58
N GLU A 53 21.30 -8.96 3.86
CA GLU A 53 20.84 -10.34 3.66
C GLU A 53 19.70 -10.77 4.61
N ASN A 54 19.48 -10.03 5.68
CA ASN A 54 18.38 -10.27 6.62
C ASN A 54 17.05 -9.62 6.19
N TYR A 55 17.05 -8.84 5.09
CA TYR A 55 15.83 -8.30 4.54
C TYR A 55 14.99 -9.36 3.86
N ALA A 56 13.72 -9.36 4.16
CA ALA A 56 12.72 -10.18 3.47
C ALA A 56 11.43 -9.40 3.27
N ALA A 57 10.69 -9.76 2.24
CA ALA A 57 9.34 -9.25 2.01
C ALA A 57 8.38 -10.41 1.69
N CYS A 58 7.15 -10.29 2.12
CA CYS A 58 6.10 -11.26 1.86
C CYS A 58 4.77 -10.55 1.61
N LYS A 59 3.78 -11.27 1.10
CA LYS A 59 2.41 -10.77 1.05
C LYS A 59 1.90 -10.46 2.46
N LEU A 60 0.85 -9.64 2.57
CA LEU A 60 0.21 -9.34 3.84
C LEU A 60 -0.15 -10.62 4.62
N PRO A 61 -0.06 -10.60 5.94
CA PRO A 61 -0.38 -11.76 6.76
C PRO A 61 -1.87 -12.10 6.73
N THR A 62 -2.21 -13.28 7.23
CA THR A 62 -3.57 -13.60 7.62
C THR A 62 -3.85 -13.04 9.03
N TYR A 63 -5.12 -12.84 9.34
CA TYR A 63 -5.59 -12.48 10.67
C TYR A 63 -6.87 -13.24 11.00
N THR A 64 -7.18 -13.36 12.27
CA THR A 64 -8.35 -14.13 12.72
C THR A 64 -9.57 -13.24 12.81
N VAL A 65 -10.61 -13.55 12.05
CA VAL A 65 -11.92 -12.90 12.12
C VAL A 65 -12.97 -13.96 12.42
N ALA A 66 -13.70 -13.79 13.52
CA ALA A 66 -14.74 -14.73 13.95
C ALA A 66 -14.24 -16.21 13.96
N GLY A 67 -13.04 -16.44 14.45
CA GLY A 67 -12.43 -17.78 14.54
C GLY A 67 -11.90 -18.35 13.22
N LYS A 68 -11.93 -17.59 12.13
CA LYS A 68 -11.41 -18.01 10.82
C LYS A 68 -10.18 -17.20 10.43
N GLN A 69 -9.20 -17.87 9.84
CA GLN A 69 -8.05 -17.19 9.23
C GLN A 69 -8.47 -16.56 7.91
N VAL A 70 -8.29 -15.26 7.79
CA VAL A 70 -8.62 -14.46 6.62
C VAL A 70 -7.36 -13.78 6.10
N GLN A 71 -7.09 -13.87 4.80
CA GLN A 71 -5.99 -13.16 4.17
C GLN A 71 -6.29 -11.66 4.12
N MET A 72 -5.38 -10.84 4.61
CA MET A 72 -5.51 -9.39 4.48
C MET A 72 -5.51 -8.98 3.01
N ALA A 73 -6.47 -8.12 2.66
CA ALA A 73 -6.58 -7.52 1.35
C ALA A 73 -5.87 -6.17 1.28
N SER A 74 -5.52 -5.75 0.07
CA SER A 74 -4.93 -4.45 -0.19
C SER A 74 -5.61 -3.76 -1.37
N PHE A 75 -5.39 -2.46 -1.52
CA PHE A 75 -5.59 -1.82 -2.81
C PHE A 75 -4.44 -2.15 -3.75
N SER A 76 -4.76 -2.28 -5.04
CA SER A 76 -3.78 -2.25 -6.12
C SER A 76 -4.00 -1.00 -6.96
N GLY A 77 -2.92 -0.40 -7.43
CA GLY A 77 -2.98 0.78 -8.28
C GLY A 77 -1.85 0.78 -9.30
N PHE A 78 -2.06 1.54 -10.36
CA PHE A 78 -1.11 1.72 -11.44
C PHE A 78 -0.82 3.21 -11.62
N LYS A 79 0.43 3.53 -11.91
CA LYS A 79 0.77 4.87 -12.40
C LYS A 79 0.53 4.90 -13.90
N LEU A 80 -0.24 5.88 -14.34
CA LEU A 80 -0.64 6.01 -15.74
C LEU A 80 0.05 7.22 -16.35
N VAL A 81 0.38 7.11 -17.62
CA VAL A 81 0.82 8.22 -18.47
C VAL A 81 -0.28 8.50 -19.48
N GLY A 82 -0.78 9.71 -19.50
CA GLY A 82 -1.83 10.14 -20.42
C GLY A 82 -1.38 11.35 -21.24
N VAL A 83 -1.90 11.46 -22.44
CA VAL A 83 -1.71 12.63 -23.30
C VAL A 83 -2.96 13.49 -23.23
N ASN A 84 -2.77 14.78 -22.92
CA ASN A 84 -3.87 15.72 -22.86
C ASN A 84 -4.45 15.96 -24.28
N VAL A 85 -5.76 15.79 -24.44
CA VAL A 85 -6.46 15.97 -25.72
C VAL A 85 -6.31 17.40 -26.29
N TYR A 86 -6.05 18.39 -25.45
CA TYR A 86 -5.83 19.78 -25.87
C TYR A 86 -4.35 20.10 -26.17
N SER A 87 -3.46 19.10 -26.16
CA SER A 87 -2.05 19.31 -26.50
C SER A 87 -1.92 19.80 -27.96
N GLN A 88 -1.07 20.78 -28.16
CA GLN A 88 -0.73 21.24 -29.53
C GLN A 88 0.31 20.30 -30.18
N ASN A 89 0.91 19.39 -29.44
CA ASN A 89 1.94 18.45 -29.87
C ASN A 89 1.55 17.00 -29.53
N VAL A 90 0.34 16.59 -29.90
CA VAL A 90 -0.22 15.28 -29.53
C VAL A 90 0.68 14.13 -29.96
N TYR A 91 1.22 14.20 -31.19
CA TYR A 91 2.08 13.14 -31.70
C TYR A 91 3.35 12.95 -30.87
N ASP A 92 4.09 14.03 -30.59
CA ASP A 92 5.31 13.97 -29.78
C ASP A 92 5.02 13.57 -28.33
N ALA A 93 3.91 14.03 -27.78
CA ALA A 93 3.45 13.62 -26.45
C ALA A 93 3.12 12.12 -26.39
N MET A 94 2.54 11.55 -27.45
CA MET A 94 2.29 10.11 -27.54
C MET A 94 3.60 9.31 -27.65
N LEU A 95 4.57 9.79 -28.43
CA LEU A 95 5.90 9.17 -28.52
C LEU A 95 6.58 9.19 -27.16
N PHE A 96 6.52 10.30 -26.43
CA PHE A 96 7.08 10.42 -25.08
C PHE A 96 6.37 9.50 -24.09
N ALA A 97 5.04 9.40 -24.14
CA ALA A 97 4.28 8.47 -23.30
C ALA A 97 4.67 7.00 -23.57
N ALA A 98 4.84 6.64 -24.86
CA ALA A 98 5.30 5.32 -25.27
C ALA A 98 6.73 5.05 -24.79
N TYR A 99 7.64 6.01 -24.90
CA TYR A 99 9.00 5.92 -24.36
C TYR A 99 8.99 5.71 -22.85
N MET A 100 8.23 6.47 -22.10
CA MET A 100 8.13 6.33 -20.65
C MET A 100 7.57 4.98 -20.20
N THR A 101 6.85 4.27 -21.05
CA THR A 101 6.21 2.99 -20.72
C THR A 101 6.83 1.79 -21.42
N ASN A 102 7.89 1.99 -22.20
CA ASN A 102 8.61 0.90 -22.84
C ASN A 102 9.42 0.06 -21.83
N GLU A 103 9.97 -1.04 -22.29
CA GLU A 103 10.76 -1.98 -21.50
C GLU A 103 11.97 -1.31 -20.82
N GLU A 104 12.81 -0.64 -21.60
CA GLU A 104 14.05 0.00 -21.15
C GLU A 104 13.80 1.03 -20.04
N SER A 105 12.83 1.93 -20.26
CA SER A 105 12.48 2.95 -19.26
C SER A 105 11.89 2.37 -17.98
N GLN A 106 11.19 1.24 -18.07
CA GLN A 106 10.66 0.59 -16.89
C GLN A 106 11.72 -0.20 -16.12
N LEU A 107 12.67 -0.85 -16.79
CA LEU A 107 13.82 -1.47 -16.15
C LEU A 107 14.71 -0.43 -15.46
N SER A 108 15.03 0.68 -16.13
CA SER A 108 15.77 1.77 -15.51
C SER A 108 15.09 2.36 -14.26
N ARG A 109 13.76 2.48 -14.25
CA ARG A 109 13.03 2.88 -13.03
C ARG A 109 13.06 1.83 -11.94
N PHE A 110 13.05 0.55 -12.32
CA PHE A 110 13.19 -0.53 -11.35
C PHE A 110 14.57 -0.46 -10.67
N GLU A 111 15.64 -0.36 -11.43
CA GLU A 111 17.01 -0.22 -10.92
C GLU A 111 17.16 0.97 -9.96
N MET A 112 16.64 2.13 -10.36
CA MET A 112 16.79 3.37 -9.58
C MET A 112 15.85 3.49 -8.39
N ARG A 113 14.67 2.87 -8.42
CA ARG A 113 13.58 3.15 -7.48
C ARG A 113 12.88 1.90 -6.94
N ALA A 114 13.31 0.69 -7.31
CA ALA A 114 12.61 -0.56 -7.00
C ALA A 114 11.12 -0.53 -7.41
N GLN A 115 10.76 0.27 -8.41
CA GLN A 115 9.39 0.38 -8.91
C GLN A 115 9.12 -0.79 -9.85
N GLY A 116 8.22 -1.70 -9.47
CA GLY A 116 7.87 -2.87 -10.28
C GLY A 116 7.36 -2.48 -11.67
N PRO A 117 7.93 -3.05 -12.73
CA PRO A 117 7.49 -2.80 -14.10
C PRO A 117 6.11 -3.41 -14.37
N SER A 118 5.29 -2.71 -15.16
CA SER A 118 4.03 -3.23 -15.73
C SER A 118 4.22 -3.78 -17.14
N ASN A 119 5.32 -3.46 -17.81
CA ASN A 119 5.71 -4.07 -19.07
C ASN A 119 6.03 -5.55 -18.84
N ARG A 120 5.42 -6.45 -19.63
CA ARG A 120 5.51 -7.90 -19.40
C ARG A 120 6.92 -8.46 -19.59
N ILE A 121 7.71 -7.88 -20.51
CA ILE A 121 9.08 -8.32 -20.78
C ILE A 121 9.98 -7.86 -19.64
N ALA A 122 9.92 -6.57 -19.30
CA ALA A 122 10.66 -6.03 -18.16
C ALA A 122 10.31 -6.74 -16.84
N PHE A 123 9.03 -7.05 -16.61
CA PHE A 123 8.60 -7.78 -15.43
C PHE A 123 9.19 -9.20 -15.37
N ALA A 124 9.34 -9.87 -16.51
CA ALA A 124 9.85 -11.24 -16.58
C ALA A 124 11.37 -11.34 -16.48
N SER A 125 12.10 -10.21 -16.39
CA SER A 125 13.57 -10.24 -16.27
C SER A 125 14.00 -10.88 -14.94
N ASP A 126 15.12 -11.59 -14.95
CA ASP A 126 15.66 -12.28 -13.77
C ASP A 126 15.92 -11.30 -12.61
N GLU A 127 16.38 -10.10 -12.92
CA GLU A 127 16.65 -9.05 -11.95
C GLU A 127 15.38 -8.60 -11.21
N VAL A 128 14.28 -8.38 -11.93
CA VAL A 128 13.00 -8.00 -11.33
C VAL A 128 12.43 -9.15 -10.50
N GLN A 129 12.52 -10.38 -11.01
CA GLN A 129 12.02 -11.57 -10.31
C GLN A 129 12.88 -11.95 -9.09
N ALA A 130 14.11 -11.50 -9.00
CA ALA A 130 14.96 -11.68 -7.82
C ALA A 130 14.62 -10.71 -6.68
N SER A 131 13.83 -9.65 -6.93
CA SER A 131 13.46 -8.67 -5.91
C SER A 131 12.43 -9.23 -4.91
N PRO A 132 12.76 -9.34 -3.60
CA PRO A 132 11.80 -9.82 -2.60
C PRO A 132 10.50 -9.00 -2.56
N ALA A 133 10.59 -7.68 -2.74
CA ALA A 133 9.45 -6.78 -2.73
C ALA A 133 8.50 -7.04 -3.92
N ILE A 134 9.04 -7.30 -5.10
CA ILE A 134 8.24 -7.61 -6.30
C ILE A 134 7.58 -8.98 -6.17
N VAL A 135 8.30 -9.97 -5.68
CA VAL A 135 7.75 -11.31 -5.39
C VAL A 135 6.60 -11.22 -4.38
N ALA A 136 6.78 -10.40 -3.33
CA ALA A 136 5.74 -10.19 -2.32
C ALA A 136 4.47 -9.53 -2.90
N ILE A 137 4.61 -8.50 -3.73
CA ILE A 137 3.47 -7.86 -4.41
C ILE A 137 2.77 -8.82 -5.36
N ASN A 138 3.50 -9.63 -6.09
CA ASN A 138 2.94 -10.66 -6.95
C ASN A 138 2.10 -11.67 -6.15
N ALA A 139 2.62 -12.13 -5.02
CA ALA A 139 1.91 -13.03 -4.12
C ALA A 139 0.67 -12.38 -3.47
N GLN A 140 0.67 -11.04 -3.31
CA GLN A 140 -0.46 -10.27 -2.81
C GLN A 140 -1.53 -9.99 -3.88
N ALA A 141 -1.17 -9.94 -5.15
CA ALA A 141 -2.05 -9.53 -6.25
C ALA A 141 -3.43 -10.24 -6.28
N PRO A 142 -3.54 -11.56 -6.03
CA PRO A 142 -4.85 -12.23 -5.98
C PRO A 142 -5.78 -11.75 -4.86
N TYR A 143 -5.22 -11.09 -3.85
CA TYR A 143 -5.92 -10.55 -2.68
C TYR A 143 -6.04 -9.03 -2.73
N SER A 144 -5.79 -8.45 -3.89
CA SER A 144 -5.86 -7.00 -4.09
C SER A 144 -7.10 -6.61 -4.89
N THR A 145 -7.62 -5.43 -4.59
CA THR A 145 -8.73 -4.82 -5.34
C THR A 145 -8.27 -3.51 -5.94
N ILE A 146 -8.64 -3.26 -7.19
CA ILE A 146 -8.35 -1.98 -7.84
C ILE A 146 -8.97 -0.85 -7.02
N GLN A 147 -8.16 0.15 -6.70
CA GLN A 147 -8.62 1.33 -5.97
C GLN A 147 -9.66 2.09 -6.80
N ARG A 148 -10.91 2.07 -6.33
CA ARG A 148 -12.05 2.75 -6.96
C ARG A 148 -12.68 3.78 -6.01
N VAL A 149 -11.92 4.24 -5.03
CA VAL A 149 -12.38 5.21 -4.04
C VAL A 149 -11.97 6.62 -4.45
N GLY A 150 -12.86 7.58 -4.25
CA GLY A 150 -12.58 8.99 -4.46
C GLY A 150 -11.78 9.62 -3.31
N SER A 151 -11.45 10.90 -3.44
CA SER A 151 -10.68 11.65 -2.44
C SER A 151 -11.31 11.65 -1.05
N LYS A 152 -12.63 11.66 -0.96
CA LYS A 152 -13.39 11.65 0.30
C LYS A 152 -13.24 10.39 1.14
N TYR A 153 -12.71 9.31 0.58
CA TYR A 153 -12.49 8.07 1.33
C TYR A 153 -11.39 8.20 2.39
N TRP A 154 -10.34 8.97 2.09
CA TRP A 154 -9.10 8.88 2.86
C TRP A 154 -9.20 9.46 4.27
N ASP A 155 -9.78 10.64 4.43
CA ASP A 155 -9.85 11.28 5.73
C ASP A 155 -10.73 10.51 6.73
N PRO A 156 -11.97 10.06 6.38
CA PRO A 156 -12.75 9.23 7.27
C PRO A 156 -12.11 7.88 7.59
N ALA A 157 -11.45 7.25 6.61
CA ALA A 157 -10.74 5.99 6.82
C ALA A 157 -9.52 6.17 7.74
N ALA A 158 -8.77 7.25 7.58
CA ALA A 158 -7.64 7.59 8.45
C ALA A 158 -8.12 7.92 9.87
N ALA A 159 -9.23 8.66 10.03
CA ALA A 159 -9.81 8.96 11.33
C ALA A 159 -10.24 7.69 12.07
N LEU A 160 -10.92 6.76 11.39
CA LEU A 160 -11.25 5.45 11.95
C LEU A 160 -9.98 4.68 12.35
N GLY A 161 -8.99 4.61 11.45
CA GLY A 161 -7.71 3.94 11.73
C GLY A 161 -7.04 4.50 12.98
N LYS A 162 -7.01 5.81 13.16
CA LYS A 162 -6.44 6.47 14.32
C LYS A 162 -7.16 6.13 15.64
N ILE A 163 -8.49 6.01 15.62
CA ILE A 163 -9.26 5.56 16.79
C ILE A 163 -8.88 4.12 17.14
N LEU A 164 -8.79 3.23 16.16
CA LEU A 164 -8.48 1.82 16.37
C LEU A 164 -7.04 1.60 16.87
N VAL A 165 -6.07 2.34 16.34
CA VAL A 165 -4.67 2.29 16.80
C VAL A 165 -4.55 2.69 18.26
N ASN A 166 -5.36 3.63 18.72
CA ASN A 166 -5.40 4.07 20.12
C ASN A 166 -6.32 3.21 21.01
N GLY A 167 -6.81 2.09 20.50
CA GLY A 167 -7.62 1.15 21.29
C GLY A 167 -9.05 1.61 21.56
N ASN A 168 -9.59 2.51 20.74
CA ASN A 168 -10.92 3.10 20.93
C ASN A 168 -11.09 3.69 22.36
N PRO A 169 -10.33 4.73 22.72
CA PRO A 169 -10.21 5.22 24.08
C PRO A 169 -11.53 5.74 24.66
N ASP A 170 -12.43 6.22 23.80
CA ASP A 170 -13.73 6.75 24.20
C ASP A 170 -14.80 5.64 24.31
N GLY A 171 -14.46 4.39 24.03
CA GLY A 171 -15.37 3.24 24.10
C GLY A 171 -16.58 3.36 23.17
N ILE A 172 -16.44 4.02 22.03
CA ILE A 172 -17.52 4.19 21.06
C ILE A 172 -17.93 2.81 20.51
N ASP A 173 -19.22 2.57 20.41
CA ASP A 173 -19.73 1.34 19.79
C ASP A 173 -19.14 1.13 18.39
N LEU A 174 -18.67 -0.10 18.10
CA LEU A 174 -17.92 -0.39 16.87
C LEU A 174 -18.76 -0.25 15.60
N GLN A 175 -20.07 -0.53 15.70
CA GLN A 175 -20.97 -0.28 14.57
C GLN A 175 -21.10 1.22 14.31
N THR A 176 -21.23 2.02 15.37
CA THR A 176 -21.26 3.48 15.27
C THR A 176 -19.98 4.05 14.65
N LEU A 177 -18.80 3.52 14.98
CA LEU A 177 -17.56 3.93 14.33
C LEU A 177 -17.57 3.66 12.82
N LEU A 178 -18.07 2.50 12.42
CA LEU A 178 -18.20 2.15 11.00
C LEU A 178 -19.21 3.03 10.28
N ASP A 179 -20.37 3.26 10.90
CA ASP A 179 -21.42 4.11 10.32
C ASP A 179 -20.95 5.55 10.14
N ASN A 180 -20.21 6.09 11.11
CA ASN A 180 -19.58 7.41 11.02
C ASN A 180 -18.55 7.49 9.88
N ALA A 181 -17.71 6.46 9.72
CA ALA A 181 -16.75 6.40 8.62
C ALA A 181 -17.46 6.36 7.25
N VAL A 182 -18.51 5.54 7.12
CA VAL A 182 -19.33 5.47 5.90
C VAL A 182 -20.02 6.79 5.62
N ALA A 183 -20.62 7.42 6.63
CA ALA A 183 -21.25 8.73 6.49
C ALA A 183 -20.26 9.80 6.01
N GLY A 184 -19.03 9.80 6.55
CA GLY A 184 -17.98 10.71 6.10
C GLY A 184 -17.56 10.48 4.64
N ILE A 185 -17.45 9.22 4.20
CA ILE A 185 -17.10 8.84 2.83
C ILE A 185 -18.22 9.24 1.84
N THR A 186 -19.46 9.07 2.24
CA THR A 186 -20.65 9.27 1.38
C THR A 186 -21.22 10.68 1.47
N ALA A 187 -20.74 11.51 2.39
CA ALA A 187 -21.20 12.89 2.51
C ALA A 187 -21.11 13.63 1.19
N ALA A 188 -22.18 14.33 0.82
CA ALA A 188 -22.18 15.19 -0.36
C ALA A 188 -21.07 16.24 -0.18
N GLY A 189 -20.18 16.36 -1.16
CA GLY A 189 -19.20 17.45 -1.17
C GLY A 189 -19.87 18.67 -1.69
N ASP A 190 -19.51 19.80 -1.14
CA ASP A 190 -19.69 21.05 -1.85
C ASP A 190 -18.85 20.95 -3.12
N LEU A 191 -19.52 20.99 -4.30
CA LEU A 191 -18.91 21.06 -5.61
C LEU A 191 -18.36 22.47 -5.83
#